data_b56618487a7619598299ad76d8e77d8e
#
_entry.id   b56618487a7619598299ad76d8e77d8e
#
_cell.length_a   1.000
_cell.length_b   1.000
_cell.length_c   1.000
_cell.angle_alpha   90.00
_cell.angle_beta   90.00
_cell.angle_gamma   90.00
#
_symmetry.space_group_name_H-M   'P 1'
#
loop_
_entity.id
_entity.type
_entity.pdbx_description
1 polymer ?
#
loop_
_entity_poly.entity_id
_entity_poly.type
_entity_poly.pdbx_seq_one_letter_code
_entity_poly.pdbx_strand_id
1 'polypeptide(L)' 'MREMEFKVERSGLLKEGDVVNVIETELESFRYYTIEHAYGMSGNIPLTEPLKNLTGKVVKMEEKPRGFYAVLEFED' A
#
# COMPACT_ATOMS: atom_id res chain seq x y z
N MET A 1 10.47 11.01 1.54
CA MET A 1 9.42 10.17 0.97
C MET A 1 9.01 9.11 1.98
N ARG A 2 7.79 8.66 1.90
CA ARG A 2 7.26 7.70 2.85
C ARG A 2 7.01 6.37 2.15
N GLU A 3 7.49 5.28 2.75
CA GLU A 3 7.24 3.93 2.24
C GLU A 3 6.19 3.23 3.08
N MET A 4 5.37 2.42 2.43
CA MET A 4 4.33 1.68 3.12
C MET A 4 4.21 0.30 2.47
N GLU A 5 4.13 -0.74 3.31
CA GLU A 5 3.99 -2.11 2.82
C GLU A 5 2.53 -2.49 2.68
N PHE A 6 2.20 -3.13 1.58
CA PHE A 6 0.85 -3.62 1.30
C PHE A 6 0.92 -5.12 1.07
N LYS A 7 0.02 -5.86 1.72
CA LYS A 7 -0.13 -7.28 1.42
C LYS A 7 -1.01 -7.42 0.20
N VAL A 8 -0.51 -8.07 -0.85
CA VAL A 8 -1.25 -8.27 -2.08
C VAL A 8 -1.74 -9.71 -2.17
N GLU A 9 -2.82 -9.91 -2.90
CA GLU A 9 -3.49 -11.20 -2.95
C GLU A 9 -2.64 -12.28 -3.62
N ARG A 10 -1.90 -11.91 -4.66
CA ARG A 10 -1.06 -12.85 -5.41
C ARG A 10 0.00 -12.09 -6.21
N SER A 11 1.03 -12.80 -6.65
CA SER A 11 2.04 -12.23 -7.53
C SER A 11 1.44 -11.92 -8.90
N GLY A 12 2.05 -11.02 -9.64
CA GLY A 12 1.62 -10.68 -11.00
C GLY A 12 0.59 -9.57 -11.09
N LEU A 13 0.01 -9.14 -9.96
CA LEU A 13 -0.93 -8.01 -9.96
C LEU A 13 -0.20 -6.67 -10.07
N LEU A 14 1.01 -6.62 -9.54
CA LEU A 14 1.84 -5.41 -9.52
C LEU A 14 3.27 -5.78 -9.87
N LYS A 15 4.02 -4.80 -10.31
CA LYS A 15 5.46 -4.95 -10.56
C LYS A 15 6.18 -3.67 -10.15
N GLU A 16 7.47 -3.78 -9.92
CA GLU A 16 8.30 -2.63 -9.59
C GLU A 16 8.21 -1.59 -10.70
N GLY A 17 8.06 -0.34 -10.30
CA GLY A 17 7.91 0.77 -11.22
C GLY A 17 6.47 1.17 -11.49
N ASP A 18 5.49 0.32 -11.14
CA ASP A 18 4.08 0.68 -11.34
C ASP A 18 3.70 1.87 -10.48
N VAL A 19 2.95 2.80 -11.07
CA VAL A 19 2.36 3.93 -10.34
C VAL A 19 0.90 3.60 -10.13
N VAL A 20 0.47 3.60 -8.88
CA VAL A 20 -0.88 3.16 -8.51
C VAL A 20 -1.52 4.14 -7.55
N ASN A 21 -2.85 4.14 -7.55
CA ASN A 21 -3.63 4.92 -6.59
C ASN A 21 -4.08 4.02 -5.46
N VAL A 22 -4.16 4.59 -4.26
CA VAL A 22 -4.70 3.88 -3.11
C VAL A 22 -5.96 4.59 -2.63
N ILE A 23 -6.82 3.82 -1.97
CA ILE A 23 -8.07 4.30 -1.40
C ILE A 23 -7.91 4.29 0.11
N GLU A 24 -8.22 5.40 0.76
CA GLU A 24 -8.17 5.49 2.22
C GLU A 24 -9.49 5.05 2.82
N THR A 25 -9.41 4.20 3.82
CA THR A 25 -10.57 3.82 4.64
C THR A 25 -10.27 4.23 6.07
N GLU A 26 -11.07 5.14 6.62
CA GLU A 26 -10.90 5.63 7.99
C GLU A 26 -11.89 4.92 8.89
N LEU A 27 -11.37 4.37 10.00
CA LEU A 27 -12.17 3.73 11.04
C LEU A 27 -12.06 4.56 12.31
N GLU A 28 -12.72 4.12 13.38
CA GLU A 28 -12.78 4.88 14.64
C GLU A 28 -11.41 5.16 15.26
N SER A 29 -10.53 4.15 15.23
CA SER A 29 -9.25 4.21 15.94
C SER A 29 -8.03 4.22 15.02
N PHE A 30 -8.21 3.94 13.74
CA PHE A 30 -7.10 3.86 12.78
C PHE A 30 -7.65 3.97 11.37
N ARG A 31 -6.75 3.98 10.39
CA ARG A 31 -7.10 3.93 8.99
C ARG A 31 -6.24 2.89 8.28
N TYR A 32 -6.64 2.50 7.09
CA TYR A 32 -5.80 1.67 6.24
C TYR A 32 -6.01 2.08 4.79
N TYR A 33 -5.13 1.60 3.93
CA TYR A 33 -5.15 1.94 2.50
C TYR A 33 -5.27 0.68 1.68
N THR A 34 -5.99 0.77 0.56
CA THR A 34 -6.17 -0.33 -0.38
C THR A 34 -5.70 0.11 -1.75
N ILE A 35 -4.90 -0.73 -2.42
CA ILE A 35 -4.45 -0.43 -3.78
C ILE A 35 -5.61 -0.70 -4.73
N GLU A 36 -5.95 0.27 -5.57
CA GLU A 36 -6.98 0.10 -6.58
C GLU A 36 -6.59 -1.01 -7.56
N HIS A 37 -7.55 -1.86 -7.91
CA HIS A 37 -7.42 -2.91 -8.92
C HIS A 37 -6.42 -4.02 -8.58
N ALA A 38 -5.82 -4.03 -7.42
CA ALA A 38 -4.85 -5.04 -7.03
C ALA A 38 -5.20 -5.73 -5.71
N TYR A 39 -6.27 -5.30 -5.07
CA TYR A 39 -6.74 -5.88 -3.81
C TYR A 39 -5.65 -5.97 -2.74
N GLY A 40 -4.69 -5.04 -2.77
CA GLY A 40 -3.64 -4.99 -1.75
C GLY A 40 -4.04 -4.08 -0.61
N MET A 41 -3.74 -4.50 0.62
CA MET A 41 -4.10 -3.72 1.82
C MET A 41 -2.88 -3.42 2.65
N SER A 42 -2.82 -2.19 3.17
CA SER A 42 -1.80 -1.82 4.15
C SER A 42 -2.14 -2.36 5.53
N GLY A 43 -1.20 -2.28 6.45
CA GLY A 43 -1.49 -2.45 7.87
C GLY A 43 -2.27 -1.25 8.39
N ASN A 44 -2.57 -1.29 9.69
CA ASN A 44 -3.28 -0.18 10.34
C ASN A 44 -2.35 1.01 10.53
N ILE A 45 -2.85 2.18 10.17
CA ILE A 45 -2.09 3.43 10.23
C ILE A 45 -2.76 4.34 11.26
N PRO A 46 -1.99 4.98 12.16
CA PRO A 46 -2.58 5.90 13.13
C PRO A 46 -3.36 7.04 12.45
N LEU A 47 -4.43 7.49 13.07
CA LEU A 47 -5.24 8.57 12.52
C LEU A 47 -4.45 9.87 12.37
N THR A 48 -3.40 10.03 13.16
CA THR A 48 -2.55 11.23 13.12
C THR A 48 -1.52 11.21 12.00
N GLU A 49 -1.45 10.12 11.24
CA GLU A 49 -0.42 9.96 10.20
C GLU A 49 -1.03 9.58 8.83
N PRO A 50 -1.98 10.38 8.31
CA PRO A 50 -2.57 10.08 7.01
C PRO A 50 -1.58 10.31 5.87
N LEU A 51 -1.78 9.60 4.76
CA LEU A 51 -1.07 9.92 3.53
C LEU A 51 -1.65 11.21 2.96
N LYS A 52 -0.76 12.11 2.55
CA LYS A 52 -1.16 13.35 1.89
C LYS A 52 -1.37 13.15 0.40
N ASN A 53 -0.63 12.22 -0.18
CA ASN A 53 -0.74 11.89 -1.59
C ASN A 53 -1.16 10.42 -1.72
N LEU A 54 -2.26 10.17 -2.39
CA LEU A 54 -2.82 8.82 -2.55
C LEU A 54 -2.32 8.10 -3.80
N THR A 55 -1.32 8.67 -4.46
CA THR A 55 -0.65 8.02 -5.59
C THR A 55 0.75 7.61 -5.17
N GLY A 56 1.08 6.34 -5.34
CA GLY A 56 2.37 5.81 -4.95
C GLY A 56 3.00 5.00 -6.06
N LYS A 57 4.29 4.74 -5.90
CA LYS A 57 5.06 3.95 -6.85
C LYS A 57 5.54 2.68 -6.18
N VAL A 58 5.37 1.55 -6.86
CA VAL A 58 5.88 0.26 -6.37
C VAL A 58 7.39 0.26 -6.50
N VAL A 59 8.09 0.24 -5.38
CA VAL A 59 9.57 0.25 -5.37
C VAL A 59 10.15 -1.13 -5.06
N LYS A 60 9.34 -2.04 -4.54
CA LYS A 60 9.81 -3.38 -4.21
C LYS A 60 8.65 -4.35 -4.16
N MET A 61 8.89 -5.57 -4.65
CA MET A 61 7.96 -6.69 -4.49
C MET A 61 8.68 -7.77 -3.71
N GLU A 62 8.03 -8.33 -2.71
CA GLU A 62 8.59 -9.37 -1.88
C GLU A 62 7.65 -10.56 -1.75
N GLU A 63 8.22 -11.75 -1.72
CA GLU A 63 7.48 -12.96 -1.35
C GLU A 63 7.97 -13.38 0.04
N LYS A 64 7.03 -13.53 0.95
CA LYS A 64 7.30 -13.95 2.32
C LYS A 64 6.48 -15.20 2.62
N PRO A 65 6.77 -15.94 3.70
CA PRO A 65 5.98 -17.13 4.04
C PRO A 65 4.48 -16.87 4.18
N ARG A 66 4.09 -15.64 4.51
CA ARG A 66 2.68 -15.26 4.69
C ARG A 66 2.01 -14.72 3.41
N GLY A 67 2.74 -14.60 2.31
CA GLY A 67 2.18 -14.14 1.05
C GLY A 67 3.07 -13.16 0.32
N PHE A 68 2.46 -12.41 -0.58
CA PHE A 68 3.17 -11.44 -1.40
C PHE A 68 2.95 -10.04 -0.85
N TYR A 69 4.00 -9.21 -0.90
CA TYR A 69 3.96 -7.85 -0.38
C TYR A 69 4.54 -6.88 -1.40
N ALA A 70 3.94 -5.71 -1.48
CA ALA A 70 4.43 -4.62 -2.31
C ALA A 70 4.80 -3.46 -1.39
N VAL A 71 5.97 -2.87 -1.59
CA VAL A 71 6.35 -1.65 -0.90
C VAL A 71 6.11 -0.50 -1.86
N LEU A 72 5.27 0.44 -1.45
CA LEU A 72 4.94 1.62 -2.22
C LEU A 72 5.60 2.84 -1.59
N GLU A 73 6.09 3.74 -2.43
CA GLU A 73 6.69 5.00 -2.01
C GLU A 73 5.76 6.15 -2.38
N PHE A 74 5.48 6.99 -1.41
CA PHE A 74 4.61 8.15 -1.57
C PHE A 74 5.38 9.44 -1.32
N GLU A 75 5.06 10.47 -2.09
CA GLU A 75 5.60 11.81 -1.85
C GLU A 75 4.76 12.48 -0.76
N ASP A 76 5.33 12.54 0.43
CA ASP A 76 4.64 13.08 1.60
C ASP A 76 5.42 14.26 2.19
#